data_485d21bf7e6bb12ad743fcce416c2919
#
_entry.id   485d21bf7e6bb12ad743fcce416c2919
#
_cell.length_a   1.000
_cell.length_b   1.000
_cell.length_c   1.000
_cell.angle_alpha   90.00
_cell.angle_beta   90.00
_cell.angle_gamma   90.00
#
_symmetry.space_group_name_H-M   'P 1'
#
loop_
_entity.id
_entity.type
_entity.pdbx_description
1 polymer ?
#
loop_
_entity_poly.entity_id
_entity_poly.type
_entity_poly.pdbx_seq_one_letter_code
_entity_poly.pdbx_strand_id
1 'polypeptide(L)'
;MFNKSKTNNTNYSGEANDQHEAEESAEAAAEGSANSSPVVGTAPSVPAAPQRSMMDMIATTAATKPSILSEGFSFRGEIAAKGAIHVEGALNGQIQVDELTIGARGQVEGVVTCSSLHIKGKFSGTATCSELIVTSSASVDGHVVYKTLSVQKGASIKGELLLVK
;
A
#
# COMPACT_ATOMS: atom_id res chain seq x y z
N MET A 1 -51.33 -22.76 26.07
CA MET A 1 -51.28 -23.60 24.87
C MET A 1 -49.88 -23.60 24.35
N PHE A 2 -49.27 -24.73 24.40
CA PHE A 2 -47.84 -24.92 24.28
C PHE A 2 -47.42 -25.11 22.86
N ASN A 3 -46.58 -24.26 22.39
CA ASN A 3 -45.93 -24.52 21.12
C ASN A 3 -44.51 -25.01 21.38
N LYS A 4 -44.35 -26.25 21.10
CA LYS A 4 -43.13 -27.00 21.32
C LYS A 4 -42.24 -26.81 20.08
N SER A 5 -41.31 -25.91 20.16
CA SER A 5 -40.27 -25.82 19.16
C SER A 5 -39.36 -27.02 19.22
N LYS A 6 -39.43 -27.79 18.19
CA LYS A 6 -38.57 -28.93 17.98
C LYS A 6 -37.24 -28.42 17.43
N THR A 7 -36.24 -28.43 18.25
CA THR A 7 -34.86 -28.26 17.81
C THR A 7 -34.44 -29.46 17.00
N ASN A 8 -34.32 -29.28 15.70
CA ASN A 8 -33.64 -30.27 14.89
C ASN A 8 -32.15 -30.08 15.08
N ASN A 9 -31.63 -30.93 15.91
CA ASN A 9 -30.21 -31.15 15.98
C ASN A 9 -29.81 -31.98 14.74
N THR A 10 -29.42 -31.35 13.70
CA THR A 10 -28.79 -32.02 12.57
C THR A 10 -27.34 -32.22 12.92
N ASN A 11 -27.09 -33.39 13.43
CA ASN A 11 -25.74 -33.88 13.61
C ASN A 11 -25.13 -34.11 12.23
N TYR A 12 -24.37 -33.16 11.76
CA TYR A 12 -23.57 -33.32 10.56
C TYR A 12 -22.24 -33.96 10.96
N SER A 13 -22.24 -35.26 10.99
CA SER A 13 -21.00 -36.02 10.97
C SER A 13 -20.48 -36.03 9.56
N GLY A 14 -19.82 -34.99 9.19
CA GLY A 14 -19.00 -34.97 7.98
C GLY A 14 -17.71 -35.72 8.28
N GLU A 15 -17.71 -37.00 8.02
CA GLU A 15 -16.45 -37.71 7.84
C GLU A 15 -15.84 -37.23 6.54
N ALA A 16 -15.04 -36.25 6.65
CA ALA A 16 -14.07 -35.96 5.59
C ALA A 16 -12.88 -36.88 5.79
N ASN A 17 -13.03 -38.07 5.32
CA ASN A 17 -11.90 -38.95 5.13
C ASN A 17 -11.21 -38.59 3.83
N ASP A 18 -10.37 -37.61 3.90
CA ASP A 18 -9.50 -37.26 2.81
C ASP A 18 -8.13 -37.86 3.07
N GLN A 19 -8.03 -39.13 2.78
CA GLN A 19 -6.74 -39.77 2.61
C GLN A 19 -6.30 -39.54 1.17
N HIS A 20 -5.79 -38.37 0.92
CA HIS A 20 -4.90 -38.19 -0.19
C HIS A 20 -3.50 -38.62 0.24
N GLU A 21 -3.27 -39.88 0.10
CA GLU A 21 -1.91 -40.36 -0.08
C GLU A 21 -1.44 -39.81 -1.42
N ALA A 22 -0.76 -38.72 -1.35
CA ALA A 22 0.10 -38.32 -2.45
C ALA A 22 1.31 -39.25 -2.44
N GLU A 23 1.22 -40.29 -3.18
CA GLU A 23 2.42 -41.04 -3.56
C GLU A 23 3.22 -40.19 -4.51
N GLU A 24 4.09 -39.46 -3.90
CA GLU A 24 5.16 -38.81 -4.62
C GLU A 24 6.22 -39.83 -4.99
N SER A 25 6.05 -40.41 -6.12
CA SER A 25 7.14 -41.11 -6.80
C SER A 25 7.89 -40.10 -7.65
N ALA A 26 8.68 -39.31 -7.03
CA ALA A 26 9.68 -38.52 -7.72
C ALA A 26 10.94 -39.32 -7.90
N GLU A 27 10.92 -40.20 -8.84
CA GLU A 27 12.15 -40.74 -9.42
C GLU A 27 12.59 -39.83 -10.56
N ALA A 28 13.22 -38.76 -10.20
CA ALA A 28 14.03 -38.03 -11.15
C ALA A 28 15.44 -38.61 -11.14
N ALA A 29 15.63 -39.69 -11.83
CA ALA A 29 16.94 -40.14 -12.21
C ALA A 29 17.45 -39.27 -13.35
N ALA A 30 17.96 -38.13 -13.02
CA ALA A 30 18.72 -37.33 -13.95
C ALA A 30 20.16 -37.84 -13.97
N GLU A 31 20.42 -38.85 -14.70
CA GLU A 31 21.76 -39.12 -15.16
C GLU A 31 22.09 -38.16 -16.30
N GLY A 32 22.42 -36.95 -15.92
CA GLY A 32 23.10 -36.05 -16.82
C GLY A 32 24.52 -36.48 -17.02
N SER A 33 24.76 -37.19 -18.07
CA SER A 33 26.09 -37.40 -18.55
C SER A 33 26.74 -36.06 -18.88
N ALA A 34 27.57 -35.61 -17.99
CA ALA A 34 28.37 -34.43 -18.20
C ALA A 34 29.47 -34.80 -19.20
N ASN A 35 29.25 -34.53 -20.44
CA ASN A 35 30.27 -34.59 -21.45
C ASN A 35 31.03 -33.27 -21.44
N SER A 36 32.03 -33.22 -20.60
CA SER A 36 32.98 -32.14 -20.59
C SER A 36 33.94 -32.27 -21.73
N SER A 37 33.69 -31.58 -22.77
CA SER A 37 34.71 -31.35 -23.80
C SER A 37 35.56 -30.16 -23.35
N PRO A 38 36.85 -30.38 -23.13
CA PRO A 38 37.73 -29.25 -22.90
C PRO A 38 38.01 -28.55 -24.22
N VAL A 39 37.35 -27.47 -24.45
CA VAL A 39 37.76 -26.55 -25.51
C VAL A 39 38.86 -25.67 -24.95
N VAL A 40 40.06 -26.01 -25.27
CA VAL A 40 41.20 -25.16 -25.08
C VAL A 40 41.13 -24.06 -26.16
N GLY A 41 40.47 -23.02 -25.86
CA GLY A 41 40.49 -21.77 -26.61
C GLY A 41 41.41 -20.79 -25.91
N THR A 42 42.61 -20.70 -26.38
CA THR A 42 43.50 -19.61 -26.01
C THR A 42 42.95 -18.33 -26.59
N ALA A 43 42.16 -17.60 -25.81
CA ALA A 43 41.83 -16.25 -26.13
C ALA A 43 42.92 -15.34 -25.58
N PRO A 44 43.51 -14.46 -26.36
CA PRO A 44 44.44 -13.49 -25.85
C PRO A 44 43.70 -12.54 -24.92
N SER A 45 44.12 -12.54 -23.68
CA SER A 45 43.67 -11.59 -22.70
C SER A 45 44.08 -10.17 -23.12
N VAL A 46 43.16 -9.46 -23.64
CA VAL A 46 43.28 -8.00 -23.76
C VAL A 46 42.96 -7.46 -22.37
N PRO A 47 43.88 -6.78 -21.72
CA PRO A 47 43.54 -6.10 -20.49
C PRO A 47 42.59 -4.97 -20.83
N ALA A 48 41.32 -5.20 -20.61
CA ALA A 48 40.34 -4.16 -20.63
C ALA A 48 40.67 -3.22 -19.47
N ALA A 49 41.21 -2.08 -19.82
CA ALA A 49 41.36 -0.98 -18.88
C ALA A 49 39.99 -0.70 -18.28
N PRO A 50 39.90 -0.43 -16.97
CA PRO A 50 38.64 -0.05 -16.39
C PRO A 50 38.25 1.30 -16.97
N GLN A 51 37.40 1.28 -17.95
CA GLN A 51 36.67 2.47 -18.33
C GLN A 51 35.79 2.79 -17.13
N ARG A 52 36.31 3.65 -16.29
CA ARG A 52 35.49 4.35 -15.34
C ARG A 52 34.49 5.15 -16.15
N SER A 53 33.34 4.59 -16.32
CA SER A 53 32.20 5.29 -16.83
C SER A 53 31.97 6.47 -15.88
N MET A 54 32.35 7.65 -16.32
CA MET A 54 32.01 8.91 -15.66
C MET A 54 30.52 9.22 -15.82
N MET A 55 29.69 8.19 -15.88
CA MET A 55 28.25 8.30 -16.00
C MET A 55 27.51 7.95 -14.71
N ASP A 56 28.24 7.77 -13.62
CA ASP A 56 27.59 7.44 -12.34
C ASP A 56 27.40 8.66 -11.45
N MET A 57 27.42 9.83 -12.02
CA MET A 57 27.02 11.08 -11.36
C MET A 57 25.73 11.66 -11.92
N ILE A 58 24.87 10.82 -12.46
CA ILE A 58 23.47 11.18 -12.47
C ILE A 58 23.02 10.95 -11.04
N ALA A 59 23.06 12.04 -10.28
CA ALA A 59 22.35 12.11 -9.04
C ALA A 59 21.01 11.39 -9.27
N THR A 60 20.87 10.27 -8.63
CA THR A 60 19.58 9.63 -8.47
C THR A 60 18.77 10.62 -7.65
N THR A 61 18.20 11.61 -8.30
CA THR A 61 17.01 12.21 -7.77
C THR A 61 16.11 11.01 -7.61
N ALA A 62 16.03 10.53 -6.40
CA ALA A 62 15.07 9.52 -6.03
C ALA A 62 13.73 10.08 -6.50
N ALA A 63 13.35 9.72 -7.72
CA ALA A 63 12.03 10.00 -8.22
C ALA A 63 11.11 9.22 -7.28
N THR A 64 10.63 9.92 -6.29
CA THR A 64 9.67 9.41 -5.32
C THR A 64 8.45 9.07 -6.14
N LYS A 65 8.36 7.82 -6.58
CA LYS A 65 7.23 7.36 -7.37
C LYS A 65 6.01 7.44 -6.48
N PRO A 66 4.97 8.18 -6.86
CA PRO A 66 3.76 8.23 -6.06
C PRO A 66 3.14 6.84 -6.00
N SER A 67 2.81 6.40 -4.81
CA SER A 67 2.05 5.18 -4.62
C SER A 67 0.56 5.49 -4.82
N ILE A 68 -0.07 4.79 -5.75
CA ILE A 68 -1.49 4.98 -6.06
C ILE A 68 -2.27 3.79 -5.52
N LEU A 69 -3.22 4.05 -4.63
CA LEU A 69 -4.19 3.08 -4.16
C LEU A 69 -5.49 3.27 -4.93
N SER A 70 -5.79 2.35 -5.82
CA SER A 70 -6.99 2.39 -6.67
C SER A 70 -8.29 2.27 -5.89
N GLU A 71 -9.39 2.71 -6.50
CA GLU A 71 -10.72 2.54 -5.94
C GLU A 71 -11.06 1.05 -5.74
N GLY A 72 -11.82 0.74 -4.71
CA GLY A 72 -12.13 -0.64 -4.32
C GLY A 72 -11.07 -1.32 -3.48
N PHE A 73 -9.90 -0.71 -3.31
CA PHE A 73 -8.90 -1.18 -2.37
C PHE A 73 -9.27 -0.74 -0.95
N SER A 74 -9.31 -1.69 -0.05
CA SER A 74 -9.56 -1.44 1.37
C SER A 74 -8.33 -1.85 2.17
N PHE A 75 -7.73 -0.90 2.85
CA PHE A 75 -6.58 -1.14 3.70
C PHE A 75 -6.91 -0.82 5.15
N ARG A 76 -6.47 -1.69 6.04
CA ARG A 76 -6.57 -1.48 7.48
C ARG A 76 -5.25 -1.79 8.15
N GLY A 77 -4.71 -0.82 8.86
CA GLY A 77 -3.44 -0.96 9.55
C GLY A 77 -2.63 0.32 9.61
N GLU A 78 -1.32 0.17 9.76
CA GLU A 78 -0.38 1.29 9.81
C GLU A 78 0.40 1.40 8.50
N ILE A 79 0.46 2.60 7.97
CA ILE A 79 1.23 2.92 6.78
C ILE A 79 2.27 3.97 7.14
N ALA A 80 3.54 3.64 6.91
CA ALA A 80 4.63 4.59 6.99
C ALA A 80 5.35 4.61 5.64
N ALA A 81 5.32 5.73 4.97
CA ALA A 81 5.99 5.89 3.69
C ALA A 81 6.59 7.29 3.56
N LYS A 82 7.70 7.36 2.87
CA LYS A 82 8.30 8.64 2.48
C LYS A 82 7.92 8.94 1.04
N GLY A 83 7.40 10.15 0.82
CA GLY A 83 6.99 10.60 -0.49
C GLY A 83 5.48 10.77 -0.64
N ALA A 84 5.02 10.84 -1.90
CA ALA A 84 3.62 11.09 -2.21
C ALA A 84 2.80 9.80 -2.31
N ILE A 85 1.67 9.78 -1.64
CA ILE A 85 0.67 8.71 -1.74
C ILE A 85 -0.65 9.30 -2.25
N HIS A 86 -1.20 8.65 -3.27
CA HIS A 86 -2.51 8.97 -3.80
C HIS A 86 -3.50 7.87 -3.45
N VAL A 87 -4.57 8.20 -2.75
CA VAL A 87 -5.57 7.25 -2.23
C VAL A 87 -6.91 7.49 -2.89
N GLU A 88 -7.41 6.52 -3.63
CA GLU A 88 -8.77 6.53 -4.19
C GLU A 88 -9.69 5.48 -3.57
N GLY A 89 -9.13 4.63 -2.74
CA GLY A 89 -9.84 3.58 -2.01
C GLY A 89 -10.19 3.94 -0.57
N ALA A 90 -10.61 2.94 0.18
CA ALA A 90 -10.87 3.06 1.61
C ALA A 90 -9.59 2.74 2.41
N LEU A 91 -9.23 3.63 3.31
CA LEU A 91 -8.05 3.50 4.14
C LEU A 91 -8.41 3.76 5.59
N ASN A 92 -8.07 2.80 6.45
CA ASN A 92 -8.40 2.86 7.87
C ASN A 92 -7.19 2.52 8.73
N GLY A 93 -6.80 3.43 9.59
CA GLY A 93 -5.69 3.21 10.52
C GLY A 93 -4.80 4.42 10.74
N GLN A 94 -3.52 4.15 10.99
CA GLN A 94 -2.53 5.19 11.21
C GLN A 94 -1.66 5.37 9.98
N ILE A 95 -1.53 6.61 9.53
CA ILE A 95 -0.81 6.94 8.29
C ILE A 95 0.24 8.00 8.60
N GLN A 96 1.48 7.69 8.24
CA GLN A 96 2.60 8.63 8.31
C GLN A 96 3.24 8.76 6.94
N VAL A 97 3.10 9.91 6.31
CA VAL A 97 3.60 10.16 4.95
C VAL A 97 4.06 11.62 4.81
N ASP A 98 4.85 11.91 3.80
CA ASP A 98 5.24 13.29 3.53
C ASP A 98 4.13 14.04 2.81
N GLU A 99 3.57 13.45 1.76
CA GLU A 99 2.47 14.02 0.98
C GLU A 99 1.35 13.01 0.80
N LEU A 100 0.14 13.39 1.18
CA LEU A 100 -1.04 12.56 1.03
C LEU A 100 -2.08 13.26 0.16
N THR A 101 -2.47 12.61 -0.92
CA THR A 101 -3.57 13.06 -1.77
C THR A 101 -4.73 12.08 -1.68
N ILE A 102 -5.86 12.53 -1.17
CA ILE A 102 -7.10 11.76 -1.12
C ILE A 102 -7.91 12.09 -2.36
N GLY A 103 -8.13 11.11 -3.23
CA GLY A 103 -8.93 11.25 -4.43
C GLY A 103 -10.42 11.47 -4.13
N ALA A 104 -11.19 11.85 -5.14
CA ALA A 104 -12.61 12.18 -4.98
C ALA A 104 -13.48 11.01 -4.48
N ARG A 105 -13.05 9.78 -4.71
CA ARG A 105 -13.70 8.56 -4.21
C ARG A 105 -12.99 7.97 -3.00
N GLY A 106 -11.85 8.55 -2.60
CA GLY A 106 -11.07 8.12 -1.46
C GLY A 106 -11.82 8.39 -0.15
N GLN A 107 -11.77 7.42 0.73
CA GLN A 107 -12.24 7.53 2.09
C GLN A 107 -11.10 7.17 3.03
N VAL A 108 -10.72 8.08 3.89
CA VAL A 108 -9.65 7.87 4.87
C VAL A 108 -10.21 8.06 6.26
N GLU A 109 -9.98 7.05 7.09
CA GLU A 109 -10.42 7.06 8.50
C GLU A 109 -9.23 6.75 9.41
N GLY A 110 -9.09 7.52 10.46
CA GLY A 110 -8.09 7.28 11.49
C GLY A 110 -7.17 8.46 11.76
N VAL A 111 -5.90 8.17 12.06
CA VAL A 111 -4.91 9.18 12.41
C VAL A 111 -3.93 9.37 11.25
N VAL A 112 -3.83 10.58 10.75
CA VAL A 112 -2.94 10.94 9.64
C VAL A 112 -1.92 11.96 10.10
N THR A 113 -0.66 11.67 9.87
CA THR A 113 0.46 12.58 10.10
C THR A 113 1.19 12.80 8.79
N CYS A 114 1.17 14.01 8.27
CA CYS A 114 1.81 14.34 6.99
C CYS A 114 2.34 15.78 6.99
N SER A 115 3.17 16.09 5.99
CA SER A 115 3.61 17.46 5.74
C SER A 115 2.59 18.20 4.88
N SER A 116 2.17 17.60 3.79
CA SER A 116 1.16 18.17 2.88
C SER A 116 -0.03 17.24 2.72
N LEU A 117 -1.23 17.75 2.94
CA LEU A 117 -2.48 16.99 2.85
C LEU A 117 -3.42 17.63 1.81
N HIS A 118 -3.69 16.90 0.75
CA HIS A 118 -4.65 17.27 -0.29
C HIS A 118 -5.91 16.41 -0.17
N ILE A 119 -7.05 17.02 0.13
CA ILE A 119 -8.31 16.31 0.30
C ILE A 119 -9.27 16.66 -0.85
N LYS A 120 -9.67 15.67 -1.61
CA LYS A 120 -10.73 15.74 -2.63
C LYS A 120 -11.94 14.89 -2.29
N GLY A 121 -11.75 13.89 -1.43
CA GLY A 121 -12.76 12.93 -1.03
C GLY A 121 -13.22 13.12 0.42
N LYS A 122 -13.43 11.99 1.09
CA LYS A 122 -13.87 11.98 2.49
C LYS A 122 -12.71 11.67 3.42
N PHE A 123 -12.58 12.49 4.43
CA PHE A 123 -11.62 12.28 5.52
C PHE A 123 -12.36 12.28 6.85
N SER A 124 -12.09 11.31 7.69
CA SER A 124 -12.65 11.19 9.04
C SER A 124 -11.58 10.83 10.06
N GLY A 125 -11.51 11.55 11.14
CA GLY A 125 -10.59 11.28 12.23
C GLY A 125 -9.68 12.44 12.61
N THR A 126 -8.44 12.13 12.98
CA THR A 126 -7.46 13.13 13.41
C THR A 126 -6.36 13.27 12.36
N ALA A 127 -6.17 14.49 11.87
CA ALA A 127 -5.07 14.80 10.96
C ALA A 127 -4.12 15.82 11.58
N THR A 128 -2.82 15.56 11.44
CA THR A 128 -1.77 16.52 11.79
C THR A 128 -0.94 16.79 10.54
N CYS A 129 -1.01 18.02 10.05
CA CYS A 129 -0.31 18.42 8.84
C CYS A 129 0.28 19.82 8.95
N SER A 130 1.29 20.11 8.14
CA SER A 130 1.81 21.47 8.00
C SER A 130 0.98 22.26 7.01
N GLU A 131 0.66 21.67 5.87
CA GLU A 131 -0.14 22.28 4.83
C GLU A 131 -1.40 21.45 4.55
N LEU A 132 -2.55 22.09 4.62
CA LEU A 132 -3.83 21.45 4.33
C LEU A 132 -4.50 22.15 3.14
N ILE A 133 -4.76 21.38 2.09
CA ILE A 133 -5.48 21.85 0.91
C ILE A 133 -6.76 21.05 0.76
N VAL A 134 -7.89 21.74 0.89
CA VAL A 134 -9.22 21.14 0.79
C VAL A 134 -9.89 21.62 -0.48
N THR A 135 -10.23 20.72 -1.36
CA THR A 135 -10.90 21.06 -2.63
C THR A 135 -12.42 21.09 -2.50
N SER A 136 -13.09 21.57 -3.51
CA SER A 136 -14.54 21.84 -3.52
C SER A 136 -15.44 20.63 -3.24
N SER A 137 -14.96 19.43 -3.49
CA SER A 137 -15.73 18.19 -3.27
C SER A 137 -15.36 17.47 -1.97
N ALA A 138 -14.44 18.04 -1.21
CA ALA A 138 -13.92 17.40 -0.02
C ALA A 138 -14.89 17.51 1.16
N SER A 139 -14.96 16.43 1.91
CA SER A 139 -15.65 16.35 3.19
C SER A 139 -14.65 15.98 4.27
N VAL A 140 -14.44 16.88 5.20
CA VAL A 140 -13.52 16.67 6.33
C VAL A 140 -14.31 16.58 7.60
N ASP A 141 -14.11 15.51 8.35
CA ASP A 141 -14.83 15.24 9.59
C ASP A 141 -13.86 14.90 10.71
N GLY A 142 -13.88 15.64 11.80
CA GLY A 142 -13.06 15.34 12.97
C GLY A 142 -12.10 16.47 13.38
N HIS A 143 -10.94 16.07 13.86
CA HIS A 143 -9.98 16.99 14.47
C HIS A 143 -8.76 17.17 13.57
N VAL A 144 -8.53 18.39 13.11
CA VAL A 144 -7.41 18.67 12.20
C VAL A 144 -6.50 19.74 12.75
N VAL A 145 -5.24 19.41 12.86
CA VAL A 145 -4.17 20.31 13.29
C VAL A 145 -3.34 20.73 12.08
N TYR A 146 -3.25 22.02 11.83
CA TYR A 146 -2.57 22.55 10.63
C TYR A 146 -1.78 23.83 10.93
N LYS A 147 -0.85 24.15 10.06
CA LYS A 147 -0.13 25.43 10.05
C LYS A 147 -0.64 26.36 8.96
N THR A 148 -0.88 25.82 7.79
CA THR A 148 -1.39 26.55 6.63
C THR A 148 -2.62 25.86 6.08
N LEU A 149 -3.70 26.60 5.88
CA LEU A 149 -4.95 26.08 5.35
C LEU A 149 -5.33 26.79 4.06
N SER A 150 -5.65 26.02 3.04
CA SER A 150 -6.22 26.49 1.79
C SER A 150 -7.52 25.73 1.50
N VAL A 151 -8.65 26.41 1.56
CA VAL A 151 -9.98 25.81 1.32
C VAL A 151 -10.59 26.40 0.08
N GLN A 152 -11.04 25.57 -0.82
CA GLN A 152 -11.78 25.97 -2.01
C GLN A 152 -13.29 26.05 -1.73
N LYS A 153 -13.98 26.81 -2.55
CA LYS A 153 -15.45 26.93 -2.44
C LYS A 153 -16.12 25.56 -2.64
N GLY A 154 -17.05 25.22 -1.77
CA GLY A 154 -17.80 23.98 -1.83
C GLY A 154 -17.29 22.86 -0.94
N ALA A 155 -16.18 23.06 -0.26
CA ALA A 155 -15.70 22.13 0.75
C ALA A 155 -16.63 22.10 1.97
N SER A 156 -16.86 20.90 2.47
CA SER A 156 -17.62 20.70 3.72
C SER A 156 -16.64 20.29 4.82
N ILE A 157 -16.52 21.12 5.81
CA ILE A 157 -15.65 20.84 6.96
C ILE A 157 -16.53 20.77 8.20
N LYS A 158 -16.50 19.62 8.84
CA LYS A 158 -17.20 19.36 10.11
C LYS A 158 -16.16 18.96 11.14
N GLY A 159 -16.18 19.62 12.27
CA GLY A 159 -15.25 19.28 13.34
C GLY A 159 -14.40 20.47 13.79
N GLU A 160 -13.32 20.16 14.46
CA GLU A 160 -12.45 21.13 15.09
C GLU A 160 -11.15 21.32 14.29
N LEU A 161 -10.85 22.56 13.98
CA LEU A 161 -9.67 22.96 13.24
C LEU A 161 -8.75 23.75 14.17
N LEU A 162 -7.58 23.20 14.43
CA LEU A 162 -6.57 23.83 15.28
C LEU A 162 -5.40 24.36 14.46
N LEU A 163 -5.17 25.65 14.56
CA LEU A 163 -4.00 26.27 13.95
C LEU A 163 -2.81 26.20 14.91
N VAL A 164 -1.74 25.57 14.47
CA VAL A 164 -0.47 25.54 15.18
C VAL A 164 0.50 26.51 14.53
N LYS A 165 1.01 27.40 15.32
CA LYS A 165 2.04 28.35 14.88
C LYS A 165 3.44 27.72 14.91
#